data_3fa931d025cfea6e4f41e99205d2c600
#
_entry.id   3fa931d025cfea6e4f41e99205d2c600
#
_cell.length_a   1.000
_cell.length_b   1.000
_cell.length_c   1.000
_cell.angle_alpha   90.00
_cell.angle_beta   90.00
_cell.angle_gamma   90.00
#
_symmetry.space_group_name_H-M   'P 1'
#
loop_
_entity.id
_entity.type
_entity.pdbx_description
1 polymer ?
#
loop_
_entity_poly.entity_id
_entity_poly.type
_entity_poly.pdbx_seq_one_letter_code
_entity_poly.pdbx_strand_id
1 'polypeptide(L)'
;MKTTLKKYWGYESFRPLQEDIISSILEGRDTLAILPTGGGKSICFQVPALMREGVCIVVSPLIALIKDQVENLCRRGIEAVAIHSGMTYRQIDTALDNVVYGDVKFLYVSPERLRSDLFKARVRKMNVNLIAVDEAHCISQWGYDFRPDYLVIAEILKILPTRVPVVAMTATATETVAEDIMARLEFRAGNVIKGSFLRRNLSYIFRKVEDKTGRLLKICGSISGSGIVYVGRRKSAEDLAQLLQSHGISAEGYHAGMSPAARSAVQERWIGGNTRIIVSTNAFGMGIDKPDVRFVCHYDMPDCVENYFQESGRAGRDGKDSFCILLWNEADLATHRKVIQTSCPPLPYVRDIYQKVFTFIGYAYEEGAGASVKFDVEEFAKRYRLNAATAYYAIKYIESEGYWSLSETVRIPARLQFTVSRDQLYRIQLGDAEMDTFVKLLLRMYTGLFSSYVSIDIDRISQAGHYSPEVVKEKLKRLSRMDVVKYIPAISSPMLNLNNERLYDKNLRLPESNWKEKVARHTERLEAMSSIVSDDRHCRNAGLLQYFGEALDEPCGKCDVCRAANVGKADSGSGISEEKATQYRNLLTLRSK
;
A
#
# COMPACT_ATOMS: atom_id res chain seq x y z
N MET A 1 -3.40 30.31 10.04
CA MET A 1 -3.91 28.94 9.95
C MET A 1 -5.33 28.88 9.36
N LYS A 2 -6.37 29.41 10.05
CA LYS A 2 -7.77 29.34 9.58
C LYS A 2 -8.00 30.01 8.22
N THR A 3 -7.34 31.14 7.97
CA THR A 3 -7.38 31.84 6.67
C THR A 3 -6.86 30.93 5.52
N THR A 4 -5.75 30.23 5.73
CA THR A 4 -5.17 29.29 4.75
C THR A 4 -6.09 28.09 4.53
N LEU A 5 -6.67 27.54 5.63
CA LEU A 5 -7.64 26.45 5.56
C LEU A 5 -8.86 26.84 4.74
N LYS A 6 -9.45 28.03 5.03
CA LYS A 6 -10.61 28.54 4.30
C LYS A 6 -10.30 28.80 2.82
N LYS A 7 -9.13 29.40 2.54
CA LYS A 7 -8.70 29.75 1.16
C LYS A 7 -8.61 28.54 0.25
N TYR A 8 -7.98 27.45 0.71
CA TYR A 8 -7.65 26.33 -0.16
C TYR A 8 -8.60 25.13 -0.02
N TRP A 9 -9.25 24.94 1.14
CA TRP A 9 -10.15 23.81 1.40
C TRP A 9 -11.61 24.21 1.63
N GLY A 10 -11.89 25.50 1.85
CA GLY A 10 -13.25 25.98 2.10
C GLY A 10 -13.79 25.66 3.51
N TYR A 11 -12.94 25.12 4.40
CA TYR A 11 -13.35 24.78 5.77
C TYR A 11 -13.22 25.97 6.72
N GLU A 12 -14.22 26.17 7.57
CA GLU A 12 -14.24 27.27 8.55
C GLU A 12 -13.46 26.93 9.84
N SER A 13 -13.33 25.64 10.17
CA SER A 13 -12.67 25.18 11.40
C SER A 13 -11.86 23.91 11.16
N PHE A 14 -10.85 23.75 11.99
CA PHE A 14 -10.07 22.51 12.04
C PHE A 14 -10.85 21.40 12.75
N ARG A 15 -10.53 20.15 12.40
CA ARG A 15 -10.95 18.99 13.18
C ARG A 15 -10.15 18.93 14.49
N PRO A 16 -10.63 18.21 15.51
CA PRO A 16 -9.89 18.04 16.76
C PRO A 16 -8.42 17.65 16.52
N LEU A 17 -7.52 18.25 17.29
CA LEU A 17 -6.05 18.08 17.26
C LEU A 17 -5.33 18.60 16.01
N GLN A 18 -6.01 18.92 14.90
CA GLN A 18 -5.33 19.48 13.74
C GLN A 18 -4.65 20.82 14.05
N GLU A 19 -5.32 21.70 14.80
CA GLU A 19 -4.78 23.01 15.18
C GLU A 19 -3.55 22.87 16.09
N ASP A 20 -3.57 21.91 17.03
CA ASP A 20 -2.44 21.62 17.92
C ASP A 20 -1.22 21.10 17.15
N ILE A 21 -1.44 20.17 16.20
CA ILE A 21 -0.38 19.62 15.34
C ILE A 21 0.22 20.73 14.47
N ILE A 22 -0.62 21.55 13.84
CA ILE A 22 -0.18 22.66 12.98
C ILE A 22 0.63 23.67 13.79
N SER A 23 0.15 24.05 14.99
CA SER A 23 0.85 24.96 15.89
C SER A 23 2.22 24.42 16.29
N SER A 24 2.29 23.15 16.69
CA SER A 24 3.54 22.47 17.02
C SER A 24 4.57 22.52 15.88
N ILE A 25 4.13 22.30 14.63
CA ILE A 25 5.00 22.38 13.45
C ILE A 25 5.46 23.82 13.20
N LEU A 26 4.54 24.80 13.33
CA LEU A 26 4.86 26.23 13.13
C LEU A 26 5.83 26.76 14.18
N GLU A 27 5.81 26.21 15.40
CA GLU A 27 6.80 26.48 16.44
C GLU A 27 8.15 25.80 16.19
N GLY A 28 8.27 25.04 15.09
CA GLY A 28 9.51 24.37 14.70
C GLY A 28 9.77 23.05 15.41
N ARG A 29 8.78 22.48 16.12
CA ARG A 29 8.91 21.19 16.82
C ARG A 29 8.74 20.01 15.85
N ASP A 30 9.54 18.97 16.04
CA ASP A 30 9.29 17.68 15.44
C ASP A 30 8.03 17.08 16.08
N THR A 31 7.12 16.50 15.30
CA THR A 31 5.79 16.11 15.81
C THR A 31 5.38 14.75 15.25
N LEU A 32 5.07 13.80 16.11
CA LEU A 32 4.39 12.57 15.74
C LEU A 32 2.89 12.73 15.95
N ALA A 33 2.14 12.71 14.87
CA ALA A 33 0.68 12.79 14.86
C ALA A 33 0.05 11.41 14.66
N ILE A 34 -0.60 10.88 15.69
CA ILE A 34 -1.32 9.61 15.63
C ILE A 34 -2.81 9.96 15.55
N LEU A 35 -3.36 9.92 14.34
CA LEU A 35 -4.75 10.28 14.08
C LEU A 35 -5.45 9.11 13.36
N PRO A 36 -6.70 8.77 13.72
CA PRO A 36 -7.44 7.69 13.08
C PRO A 36 -7.60 7.92 11.57
N THR A 37 -7.90 6.86 10.84
CA THR A 37 -8.25 6.96 9.41
C THR A 37 -9.43 7.91 9.22
N GLY A 38 -9.32 8.83 8.24
CA GLY A 38 -10.32 9.88 8.04
C GLY A 38 -10.16 11.10 8.95
N GLY A 39 -9.16 11.13 9.85
CA GLY A 39 -8.86 12.27 10.73
C GLY A 39 -8.33 13.53 10.04
N GLY A 40 -8.12 13.49 8.71
CA GLY A 40 -7.63 14.64 7.95
C GLY A 40 -6.13 14.90 8.12
N LYS A 41 -5.32 13.85 8.20
CA LYS A 41 -3.86 13.91 8.37
C LYS A 41 -3.16 14.85 7.40
N SER A 42 -3.57 14.87 6.12
CA SER A 42 -2.91 15.69 5.09
C SER A 42 -2.97 17.20 5.41
N ILE A 43 -4.06 17.71 5.98
CA ILE A 43 -4.20 19.12 6.35
C ILE A 43 -3.17 19.50 7.42
N CYS A 44 -2.79 18.59 8.31
CA CYS A 44 -1.85 18.84 9.40
C CYS A 44 -0.45 19.27 8.91
N PHE A 45 -0.02 18.82 7.72
CA PHE A 45 1.25 19.27 7.15
C PHE A 45 1.08 20.24 5.98
N GLN A 46 -0.04 20.15 5.24
CA GLN A 46 -0.26 21.03 4.08
C GLN A 46 -0.48 22.48 4.50
N VAL A 47 -1.24 22.73 5.55
CA VAL A 47 -1.48 24.10 6.03
C VAL A 47 -0.19 24.76 6.53
N PRO A 48 0.60 24.20 7.45
CA PRO A 48 1.82 24.85 7.92
C PRO A 48 2.88 24.99 6.82
N ALA A 49 2.97 24.07 5.87
CA ALA A 49 3.87 24.19 4.72
C ALA A 49 3.52 25.37 3.80
N LEU A 50 2.22 25.66 3.60
CA LEU A 50 1.76 26.81 2.83
C LEU A 50 1.95 28.15 3.56
N MET A 51 2.09 28.13 4.87
CA MET A 51 2.34 29.33 5.68
C MET A 51 3.82 29.71 5.77
N ARG A 52 4.71 28.86 5.26
CA ARG A 52 6.16 29.08 5.24
C ARG A 52 6.66 29.18 3.80
N GLU A 53 7.75 29.91 3.59
CA GLU A 53 8.47 29.90 2.32
C GLU A 53 9.18 28.56 2.12
N GLY A 54 9.39 28.19 0.85
CA GLY A 54 10.08 26.96 0.47
C GLY A 54 9.13 25.79 0.23
N VAL A 55 9.70 24.59 0.11
CA VAL A 55 9.04 23.34 -0.27
C VAL A 55 8.88 22.40 0.90
N CYS A 56 7.73 21.72 0.99
CA CYS A 56 7.51 20.59 1.86
C CYS A 56 7.83 19.29 1.10
N ILE A 57 8.76 18.51 1.63
CA ILE A 57 9.03 17.15 1.11
C ILE A 57 8.10 16.17 1.84
N VAL A 58 7.26 15.47 1.08
CA VAL A 58 6.32 14.48 1.61
C VAL A 58 6.76 13.09 1.19
N VAL A 59 7.16 12.28 2.16
CA VAL A 59 7.51 10.88 1.92
C VAL A 59 6.28 10.01 2.14
N SER A 60 5.84 9.28 1.10
CA SER A 60 4.67 8.41 1.16
C SER A 60 4.93 7.09 0.43
N PRO A 61 4.43 5.94 0.95
CA PRO A 61 4.80 4.62 0.44
C PRO A 61 4.05 4.20 -0.83
N LEU A 62 2.99 4.92 -1.20
CA LEU A 62 2.08 4.50 -2.26
C LEU A 62 2.01 5.51 -3.40
N ILE A 63 2.39 5.05 -4.58
CA ILE A 63 2.36 5.85 -5.81
C ILE A 63 0.94 6.35 -6.14
N ALA A 64 -0.08 5.53 -5.95
CA ALA A 64 -1.46 5.93 -6.19
C ALA A 64 -1.87 7.10 -5.28
N LEU A 65 -1.58 7.00 -3.98
CA LEU A 65 -1.84 8.07 -3.02
C LEU A 65 -1.06 9.35 -3.34
N ILE A 66 0.22 9.21 -3.69
CA ILE A 66 1.05 10.35 -4.13
C ILE A 66 0.38 11.09 -5.29
N LYS A 67 -0.08 10.36 -6.32
CA LYS A 67 -0.73 10.96 -7.49
C LYS A 67 -2.03 11.67 -7.13
N ASP A 68 -2.88 11.02 -6.35
CA ASP A 68 -4.15 11.60 -5.90
C ASP A 68 -3.93 12.87 -5.07
N GLN A 69 -2.95 12.88 -4.17
CA GLN A 69 -2.62 14.05 -3.35
C GLN A 69 -2.09 15.21 -4.20
N VAL A 70 -1.18 14.93 -5.13
CA VAL A 70 -0.63 15.96 -6.06
C VAL A 70 -1.74 16.52 -6.93
N GLU A 71 -2.58 15.69 -7.53
CA GLU A 71 -3.70 16.14 -8.36
C GLU A 71 -4.68 17.00 -7.56
N ASN A 72 -5.00 16.60 -6.34
CA ASN A 72 -5.87 17.35 -5.44
C ASN A 72 -5.30 18.73 -5.05
N LEU A 73 -3.99 18.85 -4.86
CA LEU A 73 -3.32 20.12 -4.61
C LEU A 73 -3.33 21.02 -5.85
N CYS A 74 -2.97 20.46 -7.02
CA CYS A 74 -2.97 21.20 -8.28
C CYS A 74 -4.38 21.74 -8.64
N ARG A 75 -5.44 20.96 -8.42
CA ARG A 75 -6.83 21.44 -8.59
C ARG A 75 -7.18 22.63 -7.70
N ARG A 76 -6.49 22.80 -6.56
CA ARG A 76 -6.65 23.94 -5.64
C ARG A 76 -5.72 25.11 -5.97
N GLY A 77 -4.99 25.04 -7.09
CA GLY A 77 -4.02 26.07 -7.47
C GLY A 77 -2.74 26.05 -6.64
N ILE A 78 -2.40 24.91 -6.02
CA ILE A 78 -1.17 24.73 -5.25
C ILE A 78 -0.21 23.87 -6.09
N GLU A 79 0.97 24.42 -6.39
CA GLU A 79 1.96 23.69 -7.16
C GLU A 79 2.55 22.52 -6.36
N ALA A 80 2.39 21.32 -6.89
CA ALA A 80 2.86 20.09 -6.31
C ALA A 80 3.42 19.15 -7.39
N VAL A 81 4.49 18.45 -7.05
CA VAL A 81 5.19 17.54 -7.95
C VAL A 81 5.35 16.17 -7.29
N ALA A 82 5.26 15.11 -8.08
CA ALA A 82 5.48 13.73 -7.65
C ALA A 82 6.74 13.14 -8.28
N ILE A 83 7.54 12.42 -7.48
CA ILE A 83 8.66 11.60 -7.96
C ILE A 83 8.48 10.17 -7.45
N HIS A 84 8.27 9.23 -8.37
CA HIS A 84 7.98 7.85 -8.03
C HIS A 84 8.64 6.86 -9.01
N SER A 85 8.60 5.57 -8.69
CA SER A 85 8.99 4.50 -9.61
C SER A 85 8.09 4.52 -10.86
N GLY A 86 8.66 4.37 -12.04
CA GLY A 86 7.96 4.47 -13.33
C GLY A 86 8.17 5.77 -14.08
N MET A 87 8.77 6.80 -13.46
CA MET A 87 9.24 7.99 -14.17
C MET A 87 10.62 7.74 -14.79
N THR A 88 10.84 8.31 -15.98
CA THR A 88 12.14 8.30 -16.63
C THR A 88 13.13 9.23 -15.92
N TYR A 89 14.43 8.98 -16.10
CA TYR A 89 15.47 9.84 -15.53
C TYR A 89 15.27 11.33 -15.89
N ARG A 90 14.95 11.62 -17.14
CA ARG A 90 14.71 12.99 -17.61
C ARG A 90 13.49 13.64 -16.94
N GLN A 91 12.42 12.89 -16.75
CA GLN A 91 11.24 13.39 -16.04
C GLN A 91 11.56 13.70 -14.57
N ILE A 92 12.35 12.84 -13.90
CA ILE A 92 12.78 13.05 -12.52
C ILE A 92 13.68 14.28 -12.43
N ASP A 93 14.65 14.42 -13.32
CA ASP A 93 15.58 15.55 -13.34
C ASP A 93 14.84 16.88 -13.56
N THR A 94 13.96 16.94 -14.56
CA THR A 94 13.11 18.12 -14.80
C THR A 94 12.22 18.43 -13.60
N ALA A 95 11.61 17.41 -12.98
CA ALA A 95 10.77 17.62 -11.80
C ALA A 95 11.57 18.18 -10.62
N LEU A 96 12.77 17.67 -10.39
CA LEU A 96 13.68 18.18 -9.34
C LEU A 96 14.18 19.59 -9.63
N ASP A 97 14.47 19.94 -10.89
CA ASP A 97 14.83 21.29 -11.28
C ASP A 97 13.67 22.27 -11.02
N ASN A 98 12.44 21.89 -11.35
CA ASN A 98 11.26 22.71 -11.03
C ASN A 98 11.10 22.95 -9.52
N VAL A 99 11.48 21.98 -8.69
CA VAL A 99 11.45 22.15 -7.23
C VAL A 99 12.55 23.08 -6.73
N VAL A 100 13.75 23.03 -7.34
CA VAL A 100 14.89 23.87 -6.93
C VAL A 100 14.73 25.32 -7.38
N TYR A 101 14.21 25.55 -8.59
CA TYR A 101 14.22 26.86 -9.27
C TYR A 101 12.83 27.46 -9.49
N GLY A 102 11.76 26.71 -9.25
CA GLY A 102 10.37 27.15 -9.41
C GLY A 102 9.65 27.35 -8.06
N ASP A 103 8.33 27.55 -8.15
CA ASP A 103 7.46 27.88 -7.00
C ASP A 103 6.76 26.63 -6.40
N VAL A 104 7.32 25.46 -6.60
CA VAL A 104 6.74 24.20 -6.11
C VAL A 104 6.66 24.21 -4.59
N LYS A 105 5.44 24.02 -4.04
CA LYS A 105 5.18 23.97 -2.60
C LYS A 105 5.26 22.59 -2.00
N PHE A 106 4.96 21.54 -2.77
CA PHE A 106 4.98 20.16 -2.30
C PHE A 106 5.73 19.26 -3.27
N LEU A 107 6.74 18.56 -2.74
CA LEU A 107 7.43 17.48 -3.42
C LEU A 107 7.04 16.15 -2.76
N TYR A 108 6.18 15.39 -3.42
CA TYR A 108 5.86 14.03 -3.00
C TYR A 108 6.87 13.04 -3.57
N VAL A 109 7.41 12.19 -2.72
CA VAL A 109 8.47 11.25 -3.10
C VAL A 109 8.24 9.88 -2.48
N SER A 110 8.43 8.82 -3.26
CA SER A 110 8.45 7.47 -2.72
C SER A 110 9.79 7.19 -2.01
N PRO A 111 9.80 6.42 -0.91
CA PRO A 111 10.99 6.26 -0.06
C PRO A 111 12.21 5.73 -0.80
N GLU A 112 12.03 4.86 -1.80
CA GLU A 112 13.11 4.29 -2.61
C GLU A 112 13.89 5.37 -3.40
N ARG A 113 13.22 6.46 -3.74
CA ARG A 113 13.82 7.57 -4.50
C ARG A 113 14.76 8.44 -3.68
N LEU A 114 14.62 8.43 -2.37
CA LEU A 114 15.52 9.14 -1.45
C LEU A 114 16.97 8.64 -1.53
N ARG A 115 17.18 7.39 -1.96
CA ARG A 115 18.52 6.79 -2.10
C ARG A 115 19.30 7.35 -3.29
N SER A 116 18.62 7.90 -4.32
CA SER A 116 19.31 8.28 -5.55
C SER A 116 20.24 9.46 -5.35
N ASP A 117 21.46 9.38 -5.94
CA ASP A 117 22.45 10.45 -5.87
C ASP A 117 21.93 11.75 -6.48
N LEU A 118 21.13 11.64 -7.55
CA LEU A 118 20.46 12.79 -8.17
C LEU A 118 19.56 13.50 -7.17
N PHE A 119 18.72 12.76 -6.42
CA PHE A 119 17.86 13.33 -5.39
C PHE A 119 18.70 13.99 -4.28
N LYS A 120 19.70 13.27 -3.75
CA LYS A 120 20.61 13.78 -2.70
C LYS A 120 21.37 15.06 -3.13
N ALA A 121 21.77 15.14 -4.39
CA ALA A 121 22.43 16.34 -4.93
C ALA A 121 21.47 17.54 -5.06
N ARG A 122 20.22 17.29 -5.48
CA ARG A 122 19.21 18.35 -5.65
C ARG A 122 18.65 18.85 -4.34
N VAL A 123 18.37 17.95 -3.37
CA VAL A 123 17.80 18.33 -2.06
C VAL A 123 18.71 19.30 -1.28
N ARG A 124 20.02 19.23 -1.46
CA ARG A 124 20.99 20.18 -0.87
C ARG A 124 20.82 21.63 -1.38
N LYS A 125 20.16 21.81 -2.51
CA LYS A 125 19.91 23.13 -3.14
C LYS A 125 18.48 23.63 -2.91
N MET A 126 17.60 22.78 -2.35
CA MET A 126 16.21 23.13 -2.11
C MET A 126 16.08 23.98 -0.83
N ASN A 127 15.20 24.97 -0.89
CA ASN A 127 14.73 25.66 0.32
C ASN A 127 13.61 24.82 0.96
N VAL A 128 14.00 23.81 1.76
CA VAL A 128 13.02 22.92 2.43
C VAL A 128 12.49 23.60 3.68
N ASN A 129 11.16 23.61 3.88
CA ASN A 129 10.52 24.20 5.04
C ASN A 129 9.95 23.17 6.04
N LEU A 130 9.67 21.94 5.55
CA LEU A 130 9.07 20.87 6.34
C LEU A 130 9.37 19.51 5.68
N ILE A 131 9.60 18.48 6.49
CA ILE A 131 9.52 17.09 6.03
C ILE A 131 8.29 16.43 6.65
N ALA A 132 7.39 15.95 5.80
CA ALA A 132 6.22 15.19 6.20
C ALA A 132 6.42 13.70 5.86
N VAL A 133 6.27 12.83 6.84
CA VAL A 133 6.39 11.38 6.71
C VAL A 133 5.01 10.78 6.88
N ASP A 134 4.41 10.38 5.76
CA ASP A 134 3.11 9.71 5.76
C ASP A 134 3.29 8.20 5.99
N GLU A 135 2.29 7.58 6.62
CA GLU A 135 2.32 6.18 7.08
C GLU A 135 3.62 5.87 7.84
N ALA A 136 3.97 6.73 8.80
CA ALA A 136 5.25 6.70 9.50
C ALA A 136 5.53 5.36 10.24
N HIS A 137 4.50 4.54 10.50
CA HIS A 137 4.68 3.20 11.04
C HIS A 137 5.57 2.31 10.16
N CYS A 138 5.71 2.64 8.86
CA CYS A 138 6.58 1.92 7.93
C CYS A 138 8.08 2.05 8.27
N ILE A 139 8.50 3.04 9.07
CA ILE A 139 9.91 3.17 9.50
C ILE A 139 10.27 2.21 10.62
N SER A 140 9.27 1.74 11.37
CA SER A 140 9.47 0.94 12.56
C SER A 140 9.46 -0.55 12.23
N GLN A 141 10.50 -1.26 12.69
CA GLN A 141 10.52 -2.72 12.64
C GLN A 141 9.44 -3.34 13.54
N TRP A 142 8.93 -2.59 14.51
CA TRP A 142 7.80 -2.94 15.35
C TRP A 142 6.46 -2.62 14.68
N GLY A 143 6.47 -1.91 13.54
CA GLY A 143 5.30 -1.67 12.69
C GLY A 143 4.88 -2.93 11.92
N TYR A 144 3.65 -2.99 11.48
CA TYR A 144 3.11 -4.13 10.72
C TYR A 144 3.53 -4.14 9.23
N ASP A 145 3.94 -2.99 8.67
CA ASP A 145 4.40 -2.82 7.28
C ASP A 145 5.77 -2.13 7.25
N PHE A 146 6.79 -2.78 7.84
CA PHE A 146 8.15 -2.24 7.85
C PHE A 146 8.73 -2.15 6.44
N ARG A 147 9.26 -0.95 6.10
CA ARG A 147 9.92 -0.65 4.83
C ARG A 147 11.30 -0.07 5.07
N PRO A 148 12.39 -0.81 4.79
CA PRO A 148 13.75 -0.36 5.05
C PRO A 148 14.13 0.98 4.40
N ASP A 149 13.49 1.32 3.28
CA ASP A 149 13.76 2.58 2.57
C ASP A 149 13.33 3.83 3.35
N TYR A 150 12.43 3.68 4.34
CA TYR A 150 12.08 4.78 5.25
C TYR A 150 13.24 5.20 6.15
N LEU A 151 14.19 4.30 6.44
CA LEU A 151 15.36 4.62 7.26
C LEU A 151 16.25 5.69 6.59
N VAL A 152 16.22 5.81 5.27
CA VAL A 152 16.96 6.82 4.51
C VAL A 152 16.49 8.25 4.81
N ILE A 153 15.27 8.43 5.35
CA ILE A 153 14.76 9.76 5.71
C ILE A 153 15.70 10.47 6.69
N ALA A 154 16.25 9.74 7.67
CA ALA A 154 17.23 10.29 8.61
C ALA A 154 18.51 10.77 7.92
N GLU A 155 18.98 10.09 6.87
CA GLU A 155 20.11 10.54 6.06
C GLU A 155 19.78 11.84 5.31
N ILE A 156 18.58 11.96 4.75
CA ILE A 156 18.13 13.17 4.07
C ILE A 156 18.09 14.35 5.04
N LEU A 157 17.60 14.15 6.26
CA LEU A 157 17.58 15.20 7.29
C LEU A 157 18.97 15.77 7.58
N LYS A 158 20.03 14.93 7.54
CA LYS A 158 21.42 15.33 7.80
C LYS A 158 22.06 16.11 6.66
N ILE A 159 21.59 15.92 5.43
CA ILE A 159 22.16 16.60 4.25
C ILE A 159 21.43 17.89 3.87
N LEU A 160 20.33 18.23 4.54
CA LEU A 160 19.65 19.50 4.37
C LEU A 160 20.53 20.66 4.82
N PRO A 161 20.52 21.80 4.09
CA PRO A 161 21.29 22.98 4.48
C PRO A 161 20.91 23.52 5.87
N THR A 162 19.65 23.38 6.23
CA THR A 162 19.11 23.80 7.51
C THR A 162 18.19 22.71 8.08
N ARG A 163 18.31 22.44 9.36
CA ARG A 163 17.40 21.50 10.04
C ARG A 163 15.98 22.06 10.08
N VAL A 164 15.07 21.35 9.48
CA VAL A 164 13.64 21.68 9.42
C VAL A 164 12.84 20.79 10.37
N PRO A 165 11.63 21.19 10.79
CA PRO A 165 10.77 20.30 11.55
C PRO A 165 10.35 19.08 10.72
N VAL A 166 10.12 17.98 11.43
CA VAL A 166 9.61 16.73 10.86
C VAL A 166 8.22 16.50 11.43
N VAL A 167 7.25 16.25 10.58
CA VAL A 167 5.94 15.73 10.98
C VAL A 167 5.79 14.31 10.50
N ALA A 168 5.70 13.37 11.42
CA ALA A 168 5.42 11.96 11.15
C ALA A 168 3.93 11.69 11.43
N MET A 169 3.25 11.00 10.52
CA MET A 169 1.82 10.76 10.63
C MET A 169 1.51 9.28 10.44
N THR A 170 0.68 8.75 11.30
CA THR A 170 0.16 7.38 11.17
C THR A 170 -1.26 7.29 11.71
N ALA A 171 -2.00 6.27 11.29
CA ALA A 171 -3.31 5.96 11.84
C ALA A 171 -3.25 4.91 12.97
N THR A 172 -2.17 4.15 13.02
CA THR A 172 -2.03 2.98 13.89
C THR A 172 -0.60 2.92 14.42
N ALA A 173 -0.42 3.21 15.69
CA ALA A 173 0.85 3.02 16.38
C ALA A 173 0.59 2.70 17.83
N THR A 174 1.21 1.62 18.32
CA THR A 174 1.37 1.35 19.73
C THR A 174 2.43 2.28 20.32
N GLU A 175 2.57 2.33 21.63
CA GLU A 175 3.58 3.15 22.31
C GLU A 175 4.99 2.81 21.84
N THR A 176 5.31 1.53 21.78
CA THR A 176 6.61 1.03 21.27
C THR A 176 6.90 1.48 19.83
N VAL A 177 5.87 1.42 18.97
CA VAL A 177 6.00 1.90 17.57
C VAL A 177 6.22 3.41 17.53
N ALA A 178 5.51 4.17 18.38
CA ALA A 178 5.66 5.62 18.44
C ALA A 178 7.06 6.05 18.88
N GLU A 179 7.62 5.39 19.89
CA GLU A 179 9.00 5.62 20.36
C GLU A 179 10.03 5.29 19.27
N ASP A 180 9.89 4.15 18.59
CA ASP A 180 10.81 3.76 17.51
C ASP A 180 10.73 4.73 16.32
N ILE A 181 9.53 5.21 15.94
CA ILE A 181 9.37 6.24 14.89
C ILE A 181 10.17 7.50 15.25
N MET A 182 10.01 8.02 16.47
CA MET A 182 10.71 9.22 16.90
C MET A 182 12.23 9.02 16.95
N ALA A 183 12.68 7.86 17.43
CA ALA A 183 14.09 7.50 17.46
C ALA A 183 14.69 7.39 16.05
N ARG A 184 14.03 6.69 15.12
CA ARG A 184 14.51 6.49 13.74
C ARG A 184 14.50 7.77 12.91
N LEU A 185 13.60 8.70 13.18
CA LEU A 185 13.53 10.01 12.54
C LEU A 185 14.41 11.05 13.26
N GLU A 186 15.14 10.65 14.29
CA GLU A 186 16.03 11.52 15.08
C GLU A 186 15.31 12.80 15.56
N PHE A 187 14.15 12.65 16.17
CA PHE A 187 13.41 13.79 16.74
C PHE A 187 14.24 14.49 17.80
N ARG A 188 14.26 15.82 17.76
CA ARG A 188 15.01 16.66 18.74
C ARG A 188 14.46 16.55 20.16
N ALA A 189 13.16 16.28 20.29
CA ALA A 189 12.48 16.01 21.56
C ALA A 189 11.28 15.11 21.30
N GLY A 190 10.90 14.28 22.25
CA GLY A 190 9.69 13.50 22.21
C GLY A 190 8.45 14.44 22.18
N ASN A 191 7.64 14.35 21.12
CA ASN A 191 6.44 15.13 20.97
C ASN A 191 5.40 14.34 20.19
N VAL A 192 4.43 13.77 20.91
CA VAL A 192 3.37 12.94 20.35
C VAL A 192 2.03 13.61 20.58
N ILE A 193 1.29 13.85 19.50
CA ILE A 193 -0.10 14.31 19.55
C ILE A 193 -0.98 13.15 19.08
N LYS A 194 -1.67 12.52 20.03
CA LYS A 194 -2.45 11.30 19.80
C LYS A 194 -3.95 11.59 19.93
N GLY A 195 -4.70 11.28 18.88
CA GLY A 195 -6.16 11.29 18.91
C GLY A 195 -6.72 9.98 19.44
N SER A 196 -7.93 10.03 19.96
CA SER A 196 -8.62 8.80 20.36
C SER A 196 -8.88 7.90 19.15
N PHE A 197 -8.65 6.61 19.31
CA PHE A 197 -8.99 5.59 18.33
C PHE A 197 -10.49 5.25 18.32
N LEU A 198 -11.24 5.74 19.30
CA LEU A 198 -12.66 5.45 19.42
C LEU A 198 -13.49 6.09 18.28
N ARG A 199 -14.14 5.26 17.52
CA ARG A 199 -15.10 5.64 16.48
C ARG A 199 -16.52 5.27 16.94
N ARG A 200 -17.23 6.23 17.56
CA ARG A 200 -18.58 5.99 18.15
C ARG A 200 -19.65 5.57 17.13
N ASN A 201 -19.43 5.86 15.85
CA ASN A 201 -20.34 5.49 14.77
C ASN A 201 -20.06 4.10 14.16
N LEU A 202 -19.02 3.39 14.61
CA LEU A 202 -18.70 2.05 14.13
C LEU A 202 -19.21 0.97 15.09
N SER A 203 -19.90 -0.01 14.54
CA SER A 203 -20.37 -1.21 15.27
C SER A 203 -19.50 -2.40 14.87
N TYR A 204 -18.65 -2.87 15.77
CA TYR A 204 -17.82 -4.07 15.55
C TYR A 204 -18.64 -5.32 15.87
N ILE A 205 -18.69 -6.25 14.91
CA ILE A 205 -19.51 -7.46 14.95
C ILE A 205 -18.65 -8.64 14.53
N PHE A 206 -18.28 -9.49 15.48
CA PHE A 206 -17.52 -10.70 15.18
C PHE A 206 -18.45 -11.90 15.19
N ARG A 207 -18.36 -12.75 14.17
CA ARG A 207 -19.23 -13.90 13.99
C ARG A 207 -18.43 -15.16 13.72
N LYS A 208 -18.56 -16.11 14.65
CA LYS A 208 -18.09 -17.48 14.43
C LYS A 208 -19.12 -18.18 13.55
N VAL A 209 -18.73 -18.59 12.34
CA VAL A 209 -19.62 -19.20 11.35
C VAL A 209 -18.88 -20.25 10.53
N GLU A 210 -19.55 -21.37 10.25
CA GLU A 210 -19.03 -22.40 9.35
C GLU A 210 -19.29 -22.02 7.88
N ASP A 211 -20.52 -21.60 7.55
CA ASP A 211 -20.88 -21.11 6.21
C ASP A 211 -20.67 -19.58 6.11
N LYS A 212 -19.43 -19.18 5.85
CA LYS A 212 -19.09 -17.76 5.63
C LYS A 212 -19.76 -17.19 4.39
N THR A 213 -19.93 -18.00 3.36
CA THR A 213 -20.48 -17.58 2.06
C THR A 213 -21.95 -17.21 2.17
N GLY A 214 -22.78 -18.11 2.72
CA GLY A 214 -24.18 -17.82 2.97
C GLY A 214 -24.37 -16.65 3.95
N ARG A 215 -23.45 -16.50 4.91
CA ARG A 215 -23.46 -15.36 5.83
C ARG A 215 -23.14 -14.05 5.13
N LEU A 216 -22.13 -14.03 4.25
CA LEU A 216 -21.78 -12.85 3.46
C LEU A 216 -22.94 -12.39 2.58
N LEU A 217 -23.63 -13.32 1.89
CA LEU A 217 -24.81 -13.02 1.10
C LEU A 217 -25.91 -12.35 1.93
N LYS A 218 -26.19 -12.88 3.14
CA LYS A 218 -27.16 -12.27 4.05
C LYS A 218 -26.76 -10.86 4.49
N ILE A 219 -25.48 -10.63 4.81
CA ILE A 219 -24.93 -9.30 5.17
C ILE A 219 -25.12 -8.32 3.99
N CYS A 220 -24.68 -8.72 2.81
CA CYS A 220 -24.77 -7.88 1.62
C CYS A 220 -26.23 -7.61 1.21
N GLY A 221 -27.16 -8.53 1.45
CA GLY A 221 -28.59 -8.32 1.21
C GLY A 221 -29.28 -7.42 2.25
N SER A 222 -28.81 -7.44 3.50
CA SER A 222 -29.47 -6.74 4.62
C SER A 222 -28.98 -5.31 4.84
N ILE A 223 -27.73 -4.99 4.50
CA ILE A 223 -27.15 -3.67 4.70
C ILE A 223 -27.15 -2.93 3.36
N SER A 224 -27.91 -1.86 3.25
CA SER A 224 -27.93 -0.99 2.07
C SER A 224 -26.68 -0.09 2.03
N GLY A 225 -26.33 0.42 0.82
CA GLY A 225 -25.19 1.33 0.61
C GLY A 225 -23.90 0.60 0.24
N SER A 226 -22.81 1.37 0.11
CA SER A 226 -21.52 0.88 -0.33
C SER A 226 -20.86 0.00 0.72
N GLY A 227 -20.18 -1.07 0.28
CA GLY A 227 -19.46 -1.99 1.14
C GLY A 227 -18.10 -2.39 0.61
N ILE A 228 -17.24 -2.86 1.52
CA ILE A 228 -15.96 -3.47 1.21
C ILE A 228 -15.91 -4.86 1.87
N VAL A 229 -15.49 -5.87 1.11
CA VAL A 229 -15.27 -7.23 1.61
C VAL A 229 -13.79 -7.56 1.47
N TYR A 230 -13.11 -7.82 2.58
CA TYR A 230 -11.70 -8.20 2.60
C TYR A 230 -11.53 -9.70 2.59
N VAL A 231 -10.62 -10.16 1.73
CA VAL A 231 -10.23 -11.57 1.55
C VAL A 231 -8.71 -11.71 1.51
N GLY A 232 -8.20 -12.86 1.89
CA GLY A 232 -6.75 -13.12 1.95
C GLY A 232 -6.12 -13.42 0.58
N ARG A 233 -6.90 -13.84 -0.44
CA ARG A 233 -6.35 -14.32 -1.72
C ARG A 233 -6.96 -13.61 -2.92
N ARG A 234 -6.13 -13.40 -3.97
CA ARG A 234 -6.56 -12.76 -5.23
C ARG A 234 -7.73 -13.51 -5.88
N LYS A 235 -7.60 -14.83 -6.00
CA LYS A 235 -8.66 -15.67 -6.56
C LYS A 235 -9.96 -15.58 -5.77
N SER A 236 -9.88 -15.55 -4.44
CA SER A 236 -11.07 -15.39 -3.60
C SER A 236 -11.77 -14.04 -3.84
N ALA A 237 -11.02 -12.98 -4.19
CA ALA A 237 -11.61 -11.70 -4.53
C ALA A 237 -12.46 -11.78 -5.80
N GLU A 238 -11.96 -12.48 -6.83
CA GLU A 238 -12.68 -12.68 -8.08
C GLU A 238 -13.88 -13.61 -7.91
N ASP A 239 -13.66 -14.78 -7.28
CA ASP A 239 -14.69 -15.81 -7.09
C ASP A 239 -15.88 -15.28 -6.27
N LEU A 240 -15.62 -14.57 -5.16
CA LEU A 240 -16.68 -14.00 -4.33
C LEU A 240 -17.40 -12.81 -5.00
N ALA A 241 -16.69 -12.00 -5.78
CA ALA A 241 -17.32 -10.93 -6.56
C ALA A 241 -18.31 -11.52 -7.59
N GLN A 242 -17.90 -12.55 -8.31
CA GLN A 242 -18.78 -13.27 -9.26
C GLN A 242 -19.97 -13.93 -8.56
N LEU A 243 -19.74 -14.52 -7.40
CA LEU A 243 -20.83 -15.10 -6.59
C LEU A 243 -21.84 -14.04 -6.17
N LEU A 244 -21.42 -12.88 -5.68
CA LEU A 244 -22.31 -11.77 -5.33
C LEU A 244 -23.11 -11.30 -6.55
N GLN A 245 -22.46 -11.17 -7.70
CA GLN A 245 -23.12 -10.80 -8.96
C GLN A 245 -24.20 -11.82 -9.37
N SER A 246 -23.92 -13.12 -9.26
CA SER A 246 -24.89 -14.18 -9.58
C SER A 246 -26.13 -14.15 -8.69
N HIS A 247 -26.05 -13.52 -7.52
CA HIS A 247 -27.18 -13.27 -6.60
C HIS A 247 -27.77 -11.85 -6.75
N GLY A 248 -27.49 -11.15 -7.86
CA GLY A 248 -28.04 -9.82 -8.12
C GLY A 248 -27.42 -8.68 -7.31
N ILE A 249 -26.27 -8.90 -6.67
CA ILE A 249 -25.58 -7.91 -5.86
C ILE A 249 -24.43 -7.33 -6.70
N SER A 250 -24.47 -6.00 -6.97
CA SER A 250 -23.42 -5.31 -7.72
C SER A 250 -22.10 -5.36 -6.94
N ALA A 251 -21.11 -6.12 -7.43
CA ALA A 251 -19.82 -6.31 -6.81
C ALA A 251 -18.70 -6.44 -7.85
N GLU A 252 -17.48 -6.01 -7.52
CA GLU A 252 -16.29 -6.19 -8.36
C GLU A 252 -15.11 -6.62 -7.52
N GLY A 253 -14.25 -7.48 -8.12
CA GLY A 253 -12.99 -7.92 -7.52
C GLY A 253 -11.91 -6.85 -7.69
N TYR A 254 -11.03 -6.71 -6.67
CA TYR A 254 -9.88 -5.80 -6.71
C TYR A 254 -8.66 -6.41 -6.02
N HIS A 255 -7.53 -6.50 -6.73
CA HIS A 255 -6.30 -7.06 -6.17
C HIS A 255 -5.05 -6.57 -6.92
N ALA A 256 -3.88 -6.73 -6.32
CA ALA A 256 -2.60 -6.27 -6.87
C ALA A 256 -2.21 -6.93 -8.21
N GLY A 257 -2.79 -8.09 -8.56
CA GLY A 257 -2.56 -8.76 -9.86
C GLY A 257 -3.22 -8.08 -11.05
N MET A 258 -4.16 -7.16 -10.82
CA MET A 258 -4.81 -6.38 -11.89
C MET A 258 -3.87 -5.31 -12.43
N SER A 259 -4.05 -4.94 -13.72
CA SER A 259 -3.33 -3.80 -14.29
C SER A 259 -3.69 -2.48 -13.58
N PRO A 260 -2.79 -1.49 -13.54
CA PRO A 260 -3.09 -0.19 -12.92
C PRO A 260 -4.35 0.47 -13.50
N ALA A 261 -4.55 0.38 -14.82
CA ALA A 261 -5.73 0.93 -15.49
C ALA A 261 -7.02 0.22 -15.04
N ALA A 262 -7.01 -1.12 -14.95
CA ALA A 262 -8.15 -1.89 -14.46
C ALA A 262 -8.48 -1.55 -12.99
N ARG A 263 -7.46 -1.39 -12.15
CA ARG A 263 -7.65 -0.98 -10.75
C ARG A 263 -8.29 0.40 -10.64
N SER A 264 -7.80 1.39 -11.39
CA SER A 264 -8.38 2.74 -11.42
C SER A 264 -9.84 2.70 -11.87
N ALA A 265 -10.16 1.98 -12.95
CA ALA A 265 -11.52 1.88 -13.46
C ALA A 265 -12.49 1.24 -12.46
N VAL A 266 -12.08 0.18 -11.74
CA VAL A 266 -12.92 -0.44 -10.69
C VAL A 266 -13.13 0.53 -9.53
N GLN A 267 -12.07 1.21 -9.11
CA GLN A 267 -12.13 2.20 -8.03
C GLN A 267 -13.06 3.37 -8.38
N GLU A 268 -12.98 3.91 -9.60
CA GLU A 268 -13.83 5.00 -10.08
C GLU A 268 -15.30 4.59 -10.12
N ARG A 269 -15.62 3.39 -10.63
CA ARG A 269 -17.00 2.88 -10.64
C ARG A 269 -17.56 2.74 -9.22
N TRP A 270 -16.78 2.28 -8.27
CA TRP A 270 -17.21 2.15 -6.87
C TRP A 270 -17.35 3.50 -6.18
N ILE A 271 -16.42 4.44 -6.39
CA ILE A 271 -16.53 5.82 -5.86
C ILE A 271 -17.77 6.49 -6.43
N GLY A 272 -18.01 6.37 -7.74
CA GLY A 272 -19.17 6.92 -8.43
C GLY A 272 -20.50 6.22 -8.13
N GLY A 273 -20.49 5.12 -7.35
CA GLY A 273 -21.70 4.40 -6.95
C GLY A 273 -22.24 3.40 -7.98
N ASN A 274 -21.58 3.23 -9.14
CA ASN A 274 -21.97 2.26 -10.17
C ASN A 274 -21.71 0.81 -9.71
N THR A 275 -20.69 0.61 -8.89
CA THR A 275 -20.42 -0.65 -8.20
C THR A 275 -20.70 -0.45 -6.71
N ARG A 276 -21.51 -1.32 -6.12
CA ARG A 276 -21.91 -1.21 -4.72
C ARG A 276 -20.86 -1.79 -3.77
N ILE A 277 -20.31 -2.95 -4.09
CA ILE A 277 -19.41 -3.70 -3.21
C ILE A 277 -18.08 -3.94 -3.93
N ILE A 278 -16.98 -3.70 -3.22
CA ILE A 278 -15.65 -4.16 -3.64
C ILE A 278 -15.28 -5.38 -2.80
N VAL A 279 -14.89 -6.46 -3.48
CA VAL A 279 -14.27 -7.64 -2.86
C VAL A 279 -12.77 -7.55 -3.11
N SER A 280 -11.96 -7.40 -2.07
CA SER A 280 -10.55 -7.11 -2.26
C SER A 280 -9.63 -7.82 -1.27
N THR A 281 -8.39 -7.99 -1.69
CA THR A 281 -7.26 -8.20 -0.77
C THR A 281 -6.87 -6.86 -0.12
N ASN A 282 -5.87 -6.86 0.78
CA ASN A 282 -5.28 -5.64 1.36
C ASN A 282 -4.78 -4.62 0.31
N ALA A 283 -4.74 -4.98 -0.99
CA ALA A 283 -4.42 -4.07 -2.09
C ALA A 283 -5.42 -2.92 -2.25
N PHE A 284 -6.69 -3.10 -1.83
CA PHE A 284 -7.69 -2.04 -1.74
C PHE A 284 -7.61 -1.40 -0.37
N GLY A 285 -6.62 -0.55 -0.23
CA GLY A 285 -6.23 -0.08 1.09
C GLY A 285 -5.95 1.42 1.12
N MET A 286 -4.71 1.75 1.44
CA MET A 286 -4.26 3.13 1.64
C MET A 286 -4.64 4.04 0.46
N GLY A 287 -5.08 5.25 0.75
CA GLY A 287 -5.44 6.25 -0.28
C GLY A 287 -6.91 6.27 -0.72
N ILE A 288 -7.75 5.33 -0.27
CA ILE A 288 -9.17 5.32 -0.64
C ILE A 288 -9.96 6.22 0.31
N ASP A 289 -10.62 7.23 -0.27
CA ASP A 289 -11.44 8.20 0.48
C ASP A 289 -12.87 8.25 -0.08
N LYS A 290 -13.70 7.28 0.33
CA LYS A 290 -15.15 7.28 0.11
C LYS A 290 -15.84 7.45 1.47
N PRO A 291 -16.62 8.53 1.68
CA PRO A 291 -17.16 8.85 3.01
C PRO A 291 -18.31 7.93 3.44
N ASP A 292 -19.08 7.41 2.49
CA ASP A 292 -20.37 6.75 2.67
C ASP A 292 -20.31 5.21 2.67
N VAL A 293 -19.18 4.63 3.07
CA VAL A 293 -19.07 3.16 3.21
C VAL A 293 -19.87 2.70 4.42
N ARG A 294 -20.91 1.90 4.18
CA ARG A 294 -21.85 1.45 5.25
C ARG A 294 -21.39 0.21 5.97
N PHE A 295 -20.60 -0.63 5.31
CA PHE A 295 -19.98 -1.76 6.00
C PHE A 295 -18.62 -2.13 5.42
N VAL A 296 -17.79 -2.66 6.31
CA VAL A 296 -16.55 -3.39 5.98
C VAL A 296 -16.70 -4.79 6.54
N CYS A 297 -16.56 -5.79 5.69
CA CYS A 297 -16.66 -7.19 6.07
C CYS A 297 -15.33 -7.89 5.82
N HIS A 298 -14.70 -8.43 6.86
CA HIS A 298 -13.59 -9.33 6.75
C HIS A 298 -14.11 -10.76 6.60
N TYR A 299 -14.03 -11.30 5.40
CA TYR A 299 -14.37 -12.69 5.09
C TYR A 299 -13.29 -13.64 5.58
N ASP A 300 -12.03 -13.26 5.39
CA ASP A 300 -10.86 -13.91 5.99
C ASP A 300 -10.34 -13.04 7.15
N MET A 301 -9.79 -13.69 8.17
CA MET A 301 -9.25 -13.02 9.35
C MET A 301 -7.98 -12.24 8.97
N PRO A 302 -7.85 -10.94 9.31
CA PRO A 302 -6.64 -10.16 9.08
C PRO A 302 -5.45 -10.68 9.90
N ASP A 303 -4.24 -10.45 9.40
CA ASP A 303 -3.00 -10.94 10.03
C ASP A 303 -2.68 -10.28 11.39
N CYS A 304 -3.19 -9.07 11.63
CA CYS A 304 -2.97 -8.33 12.87
C CYS A 304 -4.09 -7.33 13.15
N VAL A 305 -4.13 -6.85 14.38
CA VAL A 305 -5.14 -5.88 14.86
C VAL A 305 -5.02 -4.55 14.13
N GLU A 306 -3.81 -4.12 13.81
CA GLU A 306 -3.55 -2.87 13.09
C GLU A 306 -4.18 -2.88 11.69
N ASN A 307 -3.99 -3.97 10.93
CA ASN A 307 -4.63 -4.16 9.62
C ASN A 307 -6.14 -4.14 9.74
N TYR A 308 -6.69 -4.92 10.68
CA TYR A 308 -8.13 -4.92 10.95
C TYR A 308 -8.65 -3.51 11.25
N PHE A 309 -7.97 -2.78 12.13
CA PHE A 309 -8.37 -1.43 12.53
C PHE A 309 -8.29 -0.44 11.37
N GLN A 310 -7.23 -0.48 10.57
CA GLN A 310 -7.05 0.39 9.41
C GLN A 310 -8.09 0.11 8.32
N GLU A 311 -8.39 -1.16 8.05
CA GLU A 311 -9.36 -1.60 7.04
C GLU A 311 -10.80 -1.31 7.50
N SER A 312 -11.15 -1.64 8.72
CA SER A 312 -12.46 -1.34 9.32
C SER A 312 -12.72 0.16 9.45
N GLY A 313 -11.66 0.96 9.69
CA GLY A 313 -11.71 2.42 9.77
C GLY A 313 -12.13 3.13 8.47
N ARG A 314 -12.28 2.40 7.35
CA ARG A 314 -12.84 2.93 6.08
C ARG A 314 -14.34 3.11 6.15
N ALA A 315 -15.02 2.40 7.04
CA ALA A 315 -16.46 2.55 7.23
C ALA A 315 -16.82 3.88 7.89
N GLY A 316 -17.94 4.47 7.49
CA GLY A 316 -18.57 5.60 8.17
C GLY A 316 -17.71 6.84 8.35
N ARG A 317 -16.91 7.24 7.36
CA ARG A 317 -16.10 8.46 7.43
C ARG A 317 -16.96 9.74 7.44
N ASP A 318 -18.20 9.64 6.99
CA ASP A 318 -19.22 10.68 7.06
C ASP A 318 -19.88 10.82 8.45
N GLY A 319 -19.44 10.04 9.43
CA GLY A 319 -19.96 10.04 10.79
C GLY A 319 -21.25 9.24 10.98
N LYS A 320 -21.84 8.69 9.92
CA LYS A 320 -23.06 7.88 10.03
C LYS A 320 -22.74 6.47 10.53
N ASP A 321 -23.71 5.86 11.20
CA ASP A 321 -23.60 4.50 11.73
C ASP A 321 -23.21 3.51 10.62
N SER A 322 -22.20 2.71 10.89
CA SER A 322 -21.62 1.75 9.95
C SER A 322 -21.13 0.49 10.66
N PHE A 323 -21.00 -0.59 9.92
CA PHE A 323 -20.72 -1.90 10.48
C PHE A 323 -19.33 -2.39 10.07
N CYS A 324 -18.58 -2.90 11.06
CA CYS A 324 -17.31 -3.59 10.86
C CYS A 324 -17.50 -5.05 11.24
N ILE A 325 -17.64 -5.92 10.25
CA ILE A 325 -18.02 -7.31 10.44
C ILE A 325 -16.79 -8.19 10.18
N LEU A 326 -16.54 -9.15 11.07
CA LEU A 326 -15.51 -10.15 10.89
C LEU A 326 -16.14 -11.55 10.97
N LEU A 327 -15.96 -12.33 9.90
CA LEU A 327 -16.40 -13.73 9.84
C LEU A 327 -15.21 -14.65 10.11
N TRP A 328 -15.34 -15.55 11.06
CA TRP A 328 -14.24 -16.44 11.43
C TRP A 328 -14.73 -17.82 11.85
N ASN A 329 -13.83 -18.78 11.80
CA ASN A 329 -14.02 -20.13 12.36
C ASN A 329 -12.67 -20.68 12.87
N GLU A 330 -12.68 -21.89 13.43
CA GLU A 330 -11.45 -22.51 13.96
C GLU A 330 -10.39 -22.78 12.88
N ALA A 331 -10.81 -22.99 11.62
CA ALA A 331 -9.88 -23.20 10.51
C ALA A 331 -9.08 -21.93 10.18
N ASP A 332 -9.64 -20.74 10.40
CA ASP A 332 -8.92 -19.47 10.24
C ASP A 332 -7.78 -19.37 11.26
N LEU A 333 -8.06 -19.65 12.54
CA LEU A 333 -7.05 -19.66 13.60
C LEU A 333 -5.94 -20.69 13.31
N ALA A 334 -6.32 -21.87 12.84
CA ALA A 334 -5.35 -22.90 12.44
C ALA A 334 -4.50 -22.45 11.23
N THR A 335 -5.13 -21.77 10.27
CA THR A 335 -4.44 -21.22 9.09
C THR A 335 -3.46 -20.14 9.49
N HIS A 336 -3.84 -19.22 10.37
CA HIS A 336 -2.96 -18.17 10.89
C HIS A 336 -1.74 -18.75 11.63
N ARG A 337 -1.91 -19.79 12.44
CA ARG A 337 -0.76 -20.47 13.08
C ARG A 337 0.21 -21.07 12.06
N LYS A 338 -0.32 -21.63 10.95
CA LYS A 338 0.53 -22.13 9.83
C LYS A 338 1.24 -20.99 9.10
N VAL A 339 0.60 -19.83 8.97
CA VAL A 339 1.22 -18.64 8.35
C VAL A 339 2.45 -18.22 9.14
N ILE A 340 2.43 -18.24 10.48
CA ILE A 340 3.63 -17.95 11.28
C ILE A 340 4.78 -18.91 10.92
N GLN A 341 4.50 -20.23 10.91
CA GLN A 341 5.52 -21.23 10.58
C GLN A 341 6.10 -21.02 9.17
N THR A 342 5.25 -20.60 8.22
CA THR A 342 5.64 -20.33 6.84
C THR A 342 6.42 -19.01 6.71
N SER A 343 5.97 -17.97 7.42
CA SER A 343 6.56 -16.61 7.35
C SER A 343 7.82 -16.43 8.19
N CYS A 344 8.07 -17.39 9.09
CA CYS A 344 9.24 -17.41 9.95
C CYS A 344 10.00 -18.74 9.81
N PRO A 345 10.60 -19.05 8.63
CA PRO A 345 11.37 -20.28 8.42
C PRO A 345 12.63 -20.28 9.29
N PRO A 346 13.11 -21.44 9.77
CA PRO A 346 14.27 -21.50 10.64
C PRO A 346 15.54 -20.96 9.97
N LEU A 347 16.45 -20.35 10.76
CA LEU A 347 17.68 -19.73 10.24
C LEU A 347 18.53 -20.63 9.33
N PRO A 348 18.70 -21.94 9.60
CA PRO A 348 19.40 -22.83 8.66
C PRO A 348 18.76 -22.83 7.27
N TYR A 349 17.43 -22.82 7.19
CA TYR A 349 16.70 -22.72 5.91
C TYR A 349 16.95 -21.36 5.24
N VAL A 350 16.97 -20.28 5.99
CA VAL A 350 17.24 -18.92 5.46
C VAL A 350 18.65 -18.86 4.85
N ARG A 351 19.67 -19.45 5.52
CA ARG A 351 21.05 -19.58 4.99
C ARG A 351 21.10 -20.38 3.70
N ASP A 352 20.39 -21.49 3.66
CA ASP A 352 20.30 -22.34 2.44
C ASP A 352 19.64 -21.57 1.29
N ILE A 353 18.57 -20.80 1.56
CA ILE A 353 17.94 -19.93 0.56
C ILE A 353 18.91 -18.86 0.05
N TYR A 354 19.72 -18.23 0.92
CA TYR A 354 20.71 -17.26 0.48
C TYR A 354 21.67 -17.85 -0.57
N GLN A 355 22.23 -19.01 -0.31
CA GLN A 355 23.15 -19.66 -1.24
C GLN A 355 22.46 -20.11 -2.53
N LYS A 356 21.23 -20.64 -2.43
CA LYS A 356 20.44 -21.07 -3.59
C LYS A 356 20.06 -19.89 -4.48
N VAL A 357 19.76 -18.71 -3.93
CA VAL A 357 19.46 -17.50 -4.70
C VAL A 357 20.67 -17.12 -5.55
N PHE A 358 21.85 -17.01 -4.98
CA PHE A 358 23.07 -16.69 -5.74
C PHE A 358 23.40 -17.73 -6.81
N THR A 359 23.19 -19.02 -6.49
CA THR A 359 23.36 -20.10 -7.48
C THR A 359 22.33 -20.01 -8.61
N PHE A 360 21.09 -19.63 -8.30
CA PHE A 360 20.03 -19.47 -9.30
C PHE A 360 20.31 -18.33 -10.29
N ILE A 361 20.82 -17.21 -9.78
CA ILE A 361 21.14 -16.02 -10.60
C ILE A 361 22.54 -16.08 -11.23
N GLY A 362 23.35 -17.11 -10.91
CA GLY A 362 24.59 -17.41 -11.59
C GLY A 362 25.83 -16.64 -11.12
N TYR A 363 25.86 -16.12 -9.88
CA TYR A 363 27.02 -15.45 -9.31
C TYR A 363 27.88 -16.38 -8.47
N ALA A 364 29.19 -16.29 -8.66
CA ALA A 364 30.19 -16.97 -7.83
C ALA A 364 30.37 -16.25 -6.47
N TYR A 365 31.14 -16.88 -5.56
CA TYR A 365 31.52 -16.23 -4.31
C TYR A 365 32.35 -14.96 -4.58
N GLU A 366 32.13 -13.94 -3.77
CA GLU A 366 32.80 -12.64 -3.88
C GLU A 366 32.40 -11.83 -5.14
N GLU A 367 31.29 -12.23 -5.80
CA GLU A 367 30.74 -11.53 -6.96
C GLU A 367 29.30 -11.01 -6.69
N GLY A 368 28.86 -10.11 -7.53
CA GLY A 368 27.46 -9.68 -7.64
C GLY A 368 27.13 -8.34 -6.93
N ALA A 369 28.04 -7.75 -6.17
CA ALA A 369 27.78 -6.47 -5.50
C ALA A 369 27.31 -5.38 -6.50
N GLY A 370 26.21 -4.70 -6.20
CA GLY A 370 25.62 -3.65 -7.05
C GLY A 370 24.87 -4.15 -8.29
N ALA A 371 24.80 -5.46 -8.53
CA ALA A 371 24.10 -6.02 -9.66
C ALA A 371 22.57 -6.00 -9.45
N SER A 372 21.83 -5.78 -10.55
CA SER A 372 20.37 -5.87 -10.59
C SER A 372 19.98 -6.97 -11.58
N VAL A 373 19.29 -8.00 -11.09
CA VAL A 373 18.93 -9.17 -11.87
C VAL A 373 17.44 -9.46 -11.81
N LYS A 374 16.91 -10.02 -12.90
CA LYS A 374 15.55 -10.52 -12.90
C LYS A 374 15.44 -11.72 -11.94
N PHE A 375 14.45 -11.68 -11.05
CA PHE A 375 14.27 -12.74 -10.08
C PHE A 375 12.78 -13.03 -9.86
N ASP A 376 12.36 -14.22 -10.26
CA ASP A 376 11.01 -14.72 -10.04
C ASP A 376 11.03 -15.78 -8.94
N VAL A 377 10.35 -15.47 -7.83
CA VAL A 377 10.30 -16.36 -6.66
C VAL A 377 9.59 -17.68 -6.97
N GLU A 378 8.57 -17.68 -7.83
CA GLU A 378 7.83 -18.89 -8.18
C GLU A 378 8.71 -19.82 -9.04
N GLU A 379 9.42 -19.27 -10.03
CA GLU A 379 10.39 -20.01 -10.85
C GLU A 379 11.53 -20.56 -10.00
N PHE A 380 12.08 -19.73 -9.11
CA PHE A 380 13.11 -20.14 -8.15
C PHE A 380 12.63 -21.30 -7.27
N ALA A 381 11.46 -21.16 -6.64
CA ALA A 381 10.90 -22.18 -5.76
C ALA A 381 10.63 -23.49 -6.51
N LYS A 382 10.11 -23.42 -7.73
CA LYS A 382 9.89 -24.58 -8.59
C LYS A 382 11.19 -25.31 -8.93
N ARG A 383 12.25 -24.57 -9.28
CA ARG A 383 13.56 -25.15 -9.63
C ARG A 383 14.17 -25.94 -8.48
N TYR A 384 14.05 -25.43 -7.25
CA TYR A 384 14.62 -26.08 -6.05
C TYR A 384 13.60 -26.91 -5.26
N ARG A 385 12.37 -27.12 -5.78
CA ARG A 385 11.27 -27.86 -5.13
C ARG A 385 10.95 -27.34 -3.73
N LEU A 386 10.92 -26.03 -3.56
CA LEU A 386 10.63 -25.33 -2.31
C LEU A 386 9.16 -24.92 -2.24
N ASN A 387 8.68 -24.67 -1.02
CA ASN A 387 7.43 -23.94 -0.85
C ASN A 387 7.68 -22.44 -1.19
N ALA A 388 6.98 -21.92 -2.20
CA ALA A 388 7.19 -20.57 -2.71
C ALA A 388 6.96 -19.49 -1.65
N ALA A 389 5.96 -19.65 -0.78
CA ALA A 389 5.67 -18.71 0.29
C ALA A 389 6.80 -18.71 1.34
N THR A 390 7.26 -19.88 1.79
CA THR A 390 8.36 -19.98 2.76
C THR A 390 9.66 -19.42 2.19
N ALA A 391 9.96 -19.71 0.91
CA ALA A 391 11.12 -19.16 0.23
C ALA A 391 11.04 -17.63 0.11
N TYR A 392 9.88 -17.08 -0.23
CA TYR A 392 9.65 -15.64 -0.28
C TYR A 392 9.92 -14.96 1.06
N TYR A 393 9.43 -15.52 2.17
CA TYR A 393 9.68 -14.95 3.50
C TYR A 393 11.14 -15.05 3.93
N ALA A 394 11.85 -16.12 3.55
CA ALA A 394 13.29 -16.21 3.76
C ALA A 394 14.04 -15.13 2.98
N ILE A 395 13.68 -14.91 1.71
CA ILE A 395 14.27 -13.86 0.86
C ILE A 395 13.99 -12.48 1.45
N LYS A 396 12.78 -12.23 1.94
CA LYS A 396 12.40 -10.98 2.62
C LYS A 396 13.13 -10.77 3.95
N TYR A 397 13.43 -11.84 4.68
CA TYR A 397 14.24 -11.71 5.88
C TYR A 397 15.67 -11.31 5.54
N ILE A 398 16.30 -11.93 4.53
CA ILE A 398 17.65 -11.58 4.08
C ILE A 398 17.69 -10.13 3.54
N GLU A 399 16.59 -9.68 2.90
CA GLU A 399 16.41 -8.28 2.49
C GLU A 399 16.40 -7.33 3.70
N SER A 400 15.68 -7.69 4.77
CA SER A 400 15.63 -6.87 5.99
C SER A 400 16.98 -6.76 6.71
N GLU A 401 17.87 -7.74 6.51
CA GLU A 401 19.25 -7.71 6.98
C GLU A 401 20.20 -6.97 6.02
N GLY A 402 19.68 -6.40 4.93
CA GLY A 402 20.40 -5.50 4.05
C GLY A 402 21.22 -6.15 2.94
N TYR A 403 21.16 -7.46 2.73
CA TYR A 403 21.99 -8.15 1.72
C TYR A 403 21.56 -7.88 0.28
N TRP A 404 20.27 -7.66 0.06
CA TRP A 404 19.68 -7.30 -1.23
C TRP A 404 18.37 -6.52 -1.04
N SER A 405 17.77 -6.06 -2.14
CA SER A 405 16.40 -5.57 -2.17
C SER A 405 15.62 -6.23 -3.29
N LEU A 406 14.42 -6.74 -2.98
CA LEU A 406 13.51 -7.31 -3.96
C LEU A 406 12.46 -6.25 -4.33
N SER A 407 12.57 -5.70 -5.55
CA SER A 407 11.56 -4.75 -6.03
C SER A 407 10.28 -5.47 -6.44
N GLU A 408 9.14 -4.89 -6.14
CA GLU A 408 7.90 -5.25 -6.79
C GLU A 408 8.03 -4.93 -8.29
N THR A 409 7.41 -5.70 -9.14
CA THR A 409 7.51 -5.70 -10.61
C THR A 409 7.96 -4.38 -11.25
N VAL A 410 9.24 -4.28 -11.64
CA VAL A 410 9.74 -3.15 -12.43
C VAL A 410 9.33 -3.36 -13.87
N ARG A 411 8.55 -2.43 -14.42
CA ARG A 411 8.21 -2.43 -15.84
C ARG A 411 9.35 -1.73 -16.61
N ILE A 412 10.26 -2.50 -17.20
CA ILE A 412 11.23 -1.98 -18.15
C ILE A 412 10.52 -1.94 -19.50
N PRO A 413 10.34 -0.76 -20.11
CA PRO A 413 9.66 -0.66 -21.40
C PRO A 413 10.42 -1.41 -22.49
N ALA A 414 9.69 -1.93 -23.47
CA ALA A 414 10.30 -2.51 -24.65
C ALA A 414 11.19 -1.49 -25.35
N ARG A 415 12.28 -1.93 -25.95
CA ARG A 415 13.20 -1.06 -26.72
C ARG A 415 13.35 -1.57 -28.14
N LEU A 416 13.45 -0.63 -29.06
CA LEU A 416 13.57 -0.90 -30.48
C LEU A 416 14.64 -0.03 -31.10
N GLN A 417 15.44 -0.60 -31.99
CA GLN A 417 16.38 0.11 -32.84
C GLN A 417 16.40 -0.54 -34.24
N PHE A 418 16.36 0.25 -35.29
CA PHE A 418 16.58 -0.26 -36.65
C PHE A 418 18.07 -0.56 -36.85
N THR A 419 18.37 -1.74 -37.40
CA THR A 419 19.72 -2.19 -37.76
C THR A 419 20.09 -1.80 -39.18
N VAL A 420 19.07 -1.56 -40.00
CA VAL A 420 19.21 -1.17 -41.41
C VAL A 420 19.12 0.35 -41.55
N SER A 421 19.79 0.91 -42.59
CA SER A 421 19.65 2.34 -42.92
C SER A 421 18.27 2.63 -43.53
N ARG A 422 17.90 3.93 -43.60
CA ARG A 422 16.64 4.34 -44.28
C ARG A 422 16.56 3.85 -45.71
N ASP A 423 17.66 3.96 -46.47
CA ASP A 423 17.73 3.55 -47.87
C ASP A 423 17.64 2.04 -48.04
N GLN A 424 18.25 1.29 -47.12
CA GLN A 424 18.13 -0.16 -47.09
C GLN A 424 16.70 -0.61 -46.74
N LEU A 425 16.04 0.05 -45.81
CA LEU A 425 14.66 -0.25 -45.44
C LEU A 425 13.69 -0.07 -46.61
N TYR A 426 13.88 0.98 -47.44
CA TYR A 426 13.10 1.17 -48.69
C TYR A 426 13.34 0.07 -49.73
N ARG A 427 14.50 -0.55 -49.75
CA ARG A 427 14.85 -1.61 -50.70
C ARG A 427 14.41 -3.03 -50.19
N ILE A 428 14.21 -3.17 -48.92
CA ILE A 428 13.75 -4.42 -48.34
C ILE A 428 12.25 -4.57 -48.66
N GLN A 429 11.90 -5.50 -49.56
CA GLN A 429 10.52 -5.95 -49.71
C GLN A 429 10.15 -6.72 -48.44
N LEU A 430 9.38 -6.13 -47.57
CA LEU A 430 8.94 -6.76 -46.31
C LEU A 430 7.97 -7.95 -46.54
N GLY A 431 7.71 -8.29 -47.79
CA GLY A 431 6.95 -9.48 -48.20
C GLY A 431 5.44 -9.39 -47.94
N ASP A 432 5.01 -8.32 -47.27
CA ASP A 432 3.63 -8.18 -46.83
C ASP A 432 3.32 -6.68 -46.57
N ALA A 433 2.23 -6.18 -47.20
CA ALA A 433 1.79 -4.79 -47.09
C ALA A 433 1.41 -4.37 -45.67
N GLU A 434 0.97 -5.33 -44.85
CA GLU A 434 0.63 -5.11 -43.46
C GLU A 434 1.89 -4.83 -42.60
N MET A 435 3.01 -5.50 -42.89
CA MET A 435 4.27 -5.27 -42.21
C MET A 435 4.88 -3.92 -42.61
N ASP A 436 4.74 -3.50 -43.86
CA ASP A 436 5.16 -2.17 -44.32
C ASP A 436 4.38 -1.06 -43.61
N THR A 437 3.05 -1.23 -43.47
CA THR A 437 2.19 -0.32 -42.71
C THR A 437 2.61 -0.25 -41.24
N PHE A 438 2.93 -1.37 -40.64
CA PHE A 438 3.38 -1.45 -39.24
C PHE A 438 4.72 -0.74 -39.04
N VAL A 439 5.70 -0.91 -39.95
CA VAL A 439 6.98 -0.19 -39.90
C VAL A 439 6.80 1.31 -40.04
N LYS A 440 5.94 1.76 -40.97
CA LYS A 440 5.60 3.18 -41.13
C LYS A 440 4.94 3.75 -39.86
N LEU A 441 4.09 2.98 -39.19
CA LEU A 441 3.49 3.37 -37.93
C LEU A 441 4.56 3.60 -36.84
N LEU A 442 5.52 2.68 -36.68
CA LEU A 442 6.63 2.82 -35.72
C LEU A 442 7.46 4.08 -35.99
N LEU A 443 7.79 4.33 -37.25
CA LEU A 443 8.60 5.49 -37.64
C LEU A 443 7.87 6.84 -37.44
N ARG A 444 6.53 6.85 -37.51
CA ARG A 444 5.70 8.02 -37.19
C ARG A 444 5.59 8.28 -35.68
N MET A 445 5.53 7.20 -34.90
CA MET A 445 5.31 7.31 -33.45
C MET A 445 6.58 7.62 -32.68
N TYR A 446 7.74 7.17 -33.17
CA TYR A 446 8.99 7.24 -32.44
C TYR A 446 10.12 7.83 -33.29
N THR A 447 10.79 8.84 -32.74
CA THR A 447 11.96 9.46 -33.36
C THR A 447 13.26 8.82 -32.84
N GLY A 448 14.32 8.80 -33.63
CA GLY A 448 15.64 8.31 -33.21
C GLY A 448 15.86 6.80 -33.37
N LEU A 449 14.89 6.04 -33.89
CA LEU A 449 14.95 4.59 -34.04
C LEU A 449 16.15 4.08 -34.86
N PHE A 450 16.70 4.88 -35.79
CA PHE A 450 17.88 4.53 -36.59
C PHE A 450 19.21 4.81 -35.88
N SER A 451 19.19 5.66 -34.85
CA SER A 451 20.41 6.13 -34.18
C SER A 451 20.72 5.41 -32.88
N SER A 452 19.67 5.02 -32.12
CA SER A 452 19.81 4.41 -30.82
C SER A 452 18.59 3.58 -30.43
N TYR A 453 18.71 2.83 -29.32
CA TYR A 453 17.56 2.16 -28.73
C TYR A 453 16.54 3.17 -28.21
N VAL A 454 15.34 3.14 -28.74
CA VAL A 454 14.21 3.96 -28.31
C VAL A 454 13.24 3.10 -27.51
N SER A 455 12.81 3.59 -26.36
CA SER A 455 11.73 2.95 -25.58
C SER A 455 10.42 3.06 -26.32
N ILE A 456 9.74 1.92 -26.50
CA ILE A 456 8.44 1.83 -27.17
C ILE A 456 7.37 1.30 -26.21
N ASP A 457 6.14 1.75 -26.42
CA ASP A 457 4.97 1.32 -25.66
C ASP A 457 4.08 0.45 -26.54
N ILE A 458 3.96 -0.82 -26.17
CA ILE A 458 3.19 -1.82 -26.92
C ILE A 458 1.70 -1.47 -26.94
N ASP A 459 1.16 -0.99 -25.82
CA ASP A 459 -0.27 -0.64 -25.70
C ASP A 459 -0.61 0.56 -26.57
N ARG A 460 0.28 1.55 -26.65
CA ARG A 460 0.13 2.74 -27.50
C ARG A 460 0.25 2.38 -28.99
N ILE A 461 1.16 1.46 -29.36
CA ILE A 461 1.27 0.95 -30.74
C ILE A 461 0.00 0.16 -31.12
N SER A 462 -0.49 -0.66 -30.19
CA SER A 462 -1.71 -1.44 -30.33
C SER A 462 -2.92 -0.55 -30.65
N GLN A 463 -3.11 0.52 -29.86
CA GLN A 463 -4.19 1.49 -30.07
C GLN A 463 -4.07 2.23 -31.40
N ALA A 464 -2.88 2.74 -31.70
CA ALA A 464 -2.64 3.55 -32.91
C ALA A 464 -2.72 2.73 -34.21
N GLY A 465 -2.39 1.44 -34.16
CA GLY A 465 -2.39 0.54 -35.30
C GLY A 465 -3.64 -0.36 -35.39
N HIS A 466 -4.55 -0.30 -34.41
CA HIS A 466 -5.70 -1.20 -34.28
C HIS A 466 -5.32 -2.69 -34.26
N TYR A 467 -4.19 -3.02 -33.63
CA TYR A 467 -3.72 -4.39 -33.42
C TYR A 467 -3.99 -4.84 -31.97
N SER A 468 -4.03 -6.15 -31.71
CA SER A 468 -3.90 -6.63 -30.34
C SER A 468 -2.43 -6.52 -29.85
N PRO A 469 -2.18 -6.40 -28.53
CA PRO A 469 -0.82 -6.34 -27.99
C PRO A 469 0.05 -7.55 -28.38
N GLU A 470 -0.56 -8.72 -28.50
CA GLU A 470 0.09 -9.96 -28.92
C GLU A 470 0.57 -9.89 -30.37
N VAL A 471 -0.29 -9.36 -31.27
CA VAL A 471 0.05 -9.15 -32.68
C VAL A 471 1.20 -8.14 -32.82
N VAL A 472 1.20 -7.07 -32.04
CA VAL A 472 2.32 -6.10 -32.03
C VAL A 472 3.62 -6.79 -31.63
N LYS A 473 3.62 -7.60 -30.56
CA LYS A 473 4.81 -8.35 -30.11
C LYS A 473 5.31 -9.33 -31.18
N GLU A 474 4.41 -10.06 -31.83
CA GLU A 474 4.75 -10.98 -32.91
C GLU A 474 5.37 -10.27 -34.13
N LYS A 475 4.80 -9.13 -34.57
CA LYS A 475 5.36 -8.32 -35.66
C LYS A 475 6.76 -7.79 -35.32
N LEU A 476 6.99 -7.31 -34.09
CA LEU A 476 8.31 -6.88 -33.63
C LEU A 476 9.32 -8.03 -33.60
N LYS A 477 8.94 -9.21 -33.13
CA LYS A 477 9.78 -10.41 -33.15
C LYS A 477 10.10 -10.83 -34.60
N ARG A 478 9.13 -10.75 -35.51
CA ARG A 478 9.34 -11.08 -36.93
C ARG A 478 10.34 -10.13 -37.59
N LEU A 479 10.21 -8.81 -37.35
CA LEU A 479 11.19 -7.82 -37.81
C LEU A 479 12.59 -8.07 -37.24
N SER A 480 12.67 -8.51 -35.99
CA SER A 480 13.95 -8.85 -35.34
C SER A 480 14.59 -10.10 -35.94
N ARG A 481 13.80 -11.14 -36.30
CA ARG A 481 14.30 -12.35 -36.99
C ARG A 481 14.76 -12.05 -38.42
N MET A 482 14.23 -11.01 -39.03
CA MET A 482 14.65 -10.53 -40.36
C MET A 482 15.86 -9.59 -40.31
N ASP A 483 16.47 -9.39 -39.14
CA ASP A 483 17.55 -8.44 -38.88
C ASP A 483 17.27 -7.00 -39.33
N VAL A 484 16.00 -6.62 -39.43
CA VAL A 484 15.58 -5.26 -39.75
C VAL A 484 15.64 -4.37 -38.50
N VAL A 485 15.35 -4.95 -37.32
CA VAL A 485 15.38 -4.25 -36.04
C VAL A 485 16.04 -5.11 -34.97
N LYS A 486 16.63 -4.48 -33.96
CA LYS A 486 16.90 -5.09 -32.65
C LYS A 486 15.74 -4.75 -31.72
N TYR A 487 15.01 -5.78 -31.30
CA TYR A 487 13.88 -5.66 -30.40
C TYR A 487 14.21 -6.30 -29.04
N ILE A 488 14.15 -5.48 -27.99
CA ILE A 488 14.27 -5.92 -26.60
C ILE A 488 12.85 -5.88 -26.01
N PRO A 489 12.25 -7.02 -25.66
CA PRO A 489 10.90 -7.04 -25.10
C PRO A 489 10.82 -6.29 -23.78
N ALA A 490 9.62 -5.76 -23.48
CA ALA A 490 9.35 -5.22 -22.16
C ALA A 490 9.50 -6.32 -21.10
N ILE A 491 10.21 -6.01 -20.03
CA ILE A 491 10.36 -6.88 -18.89
C ILE A 491 9.42 -6.39 -17.80
N SER A 492 8.45 -7.23 -17.43
CA SER A 492 7.61 -7.02 -16.26
C SER A 492 7.92 -8.14 -15.28
N SER A 493 8.94 -7.95 -14.46
CA SER A 493 9.40 -8.96 -13.50
C SER A 493 9.94 -8.28 -12.26
N PRO A 494 9.81 -8.91 -11.08
CA PRO A 494 10.54 -8.48 -9.92
C PRO A 494 12.05 -8.48 -10.21
N MET A 495 12.75 -7.49 -9.65
CA MET A 495 14.21 -7.37 -9.75
C MET A 495 14.81 -7.59 -8.36
N LEU A 496 15.85 -8.39 -8.30
CA LEU A 496 16.70 -8.53 -7.12
C LEU A 496 17.94 -7.64 -7.31
N ASN A 497 18.07 -6.64 -6.45
CA ASN A 497 19.23 -5.76 -6.44
C ASN A 497 20.16 -6.23 -5.34
N LEU A 498 21.36 -6.65 -5.69
CA LEU A 498 22.35 -7.17 -4.75
C LEU A 498 23.11 -6.00 -4.13
N ASN A 499 23.00 -5.83 -2.81
CA ASN A 499 23.73 -4.80 -2.09
C ASN A 499 25.17 -5.24 -1.79
N ASN A 500 25.37 -6.56 -1.63
CA ASN A 500 26.64 -7.16 -1.28
C ASN A 500 27.01 -8.26 -2.29
N GLU A 501 28.28 -8.60 -2.34
CA GLU A 501 28.78 -9.79 -3.00
C GLU A 501 28.25 -11.07 -2.34
N ARG A 502 28.35 -12.22 -3.05
CA ARG A 502 28.03 -13.52 -2.49
C ARG A 502 29.01 -13.90 -1.39
N LEU A 503 28.53 -14.02 -0.18
CA LEU A 503 29.34 -14.40 0.99
C LEU A 503 29.34 -15.91 1.21
N TYR A 504 30.46 -16.42 1.72
CA TYR A 504 30.52 -17.77 2.28
C TYR A 504 29.66 -17.88 3.53
N ASP A 505 29.13 -19.05 3.87
CA ASP A 505 28.25 -19.25 5.03
C ASP A 505 28.84 -18.76 6.35
N LYS A 506 30.15 -18.92 6.53
CA LYS A 506 30.88 -18.43 7.72
C LYS A 506 30.88 -16.90 7.87
N ASN A 507 30.75 -16.18 6.76
CA ASN A 507 30.74 -14.72 6.69
C ASN A 507 29.31 -14.13 6.65
N LEU A 508 28.30 -14.97 6.39
CA LEU A 508 26.91 -14.57 6.35
C LEU A 508 26.39 -14.33 7.78
N ARG A 509 26.21 -13.07 8.13
CA ARG A 509 25.73 -12.65 9.46
C ARG A 509 24.21 -12.50 9.42
N LEU A 510 23.53 -13.47 10.02
CA LEU A 510 22.08 -13.43 10.27
C LEU A 510 21.91 -13.56 11.80
N PRO A 511 21.77 -12.44 12.51
CA PRO A 511 21.71 -12.45 13.98
C PRO A 511 20.50 -13.24 14.48
N GLU A 512 20.74 -14.21 15.35
CA GLU A 512 19.69 -15.03 15.93
C GLU A 512 18.73 -14.20 16.82
N SER A 513 19.25 -13.13 17.44
CA SER A 513 18.45 -12.17 18.18
C SER A 513 17.37 -11.52 17.32
N ASN A 514 17.76 -10.94 16.17
CA ASN A 514 16.83 -10.31 15.23
C ASN A 514 15.75 -11.28 14.72
N TRP A 515 16.18 -12.52 14.49
CA TRP A 515 15.27 -13.59 14.10
C TRP A 515 14.25 -13.92 15.19
N LYS A 516 14.72 -14.18 16.42
CA LYS A 516 13.86 -14.47 17.57
C LYS A 516 12.87 -13.33 17.85
N GLU A 517 13.33 -12.10 17.81
CA GLU A 517 12.48 -10.93 17.97
C GLU A 517 11.42 -10.82 16.87
N LYS A 518 11.77 -11.10 15.61
CA LYS A 518 10.82 -11.12 14.50
C LYS A 518 9.74 -12.17 14.69
N VAL A 519 10.13 -13.38 15.10
CA VAL A 519 9.20 -14.47 15.38
C VAL A 519 8.27 -14.13 16.54
N ALA A 520 8.84 -13.62 17.65
CA ALA A 520 8.08 -13.22 18.83
C ALA A 520 7.02 -12.16 18.47
N ARG A 521 7.42 -11.09 17.79
CA ARG A 521 6.51 -10.02 17.35
C ARG A 521 5.38 -10.53 16.47
N HIS A 522 5.70 -11.42 15.53
CA HIS A 522 4.69 -11.98 14.63
C HIS A 522 3.69 -12.85 15.40
N THR A 523 4.18 -13.61 16.37
CA THR A 523 3.37 -14.44 17.26
C THR A 523 2.46 -13.58 18.15
N GLU A 524 3.01 -12.55 18.80
CA GLU A 524 2.25 -11.62 19.65
C GLU A 524 1.09 -10.94 18.89
N ARG A 525 1.32 -10.49 17.67
CA ARG A 525 0.27 -9.87 16.85
C ARG A 525 -0.86 -10.85 16.53
N LEU A 526 -0.50 -12.07 16.17
CA LEU A 526 -1.49 -13.08 15.88
C LEU A 526 -2.28 -13.48 17.13
N GLU A 527 -1.60 -13.65 18.26
CA GLU A 527 -2.23 -13.97 19.54
C GLU A 527 -3.16 -12.83 19.98
N ALA A 528 -2.75 -11.58 19.80
CA ALA A 528 -3.60 -10.43 20.07
C ALA A 528 -4.86 -10.43 19.20
N MET A 529 -4.71 -10.66 17.89
CA MET A 529 -5.85 -10.75 16.97
C MET A 529 -6.76 -11.93 17.33
N SER A 530 -6.19 -13.09 17.59
CA SER A 530 -6.91 -14.30 17.97
C SER A 530 -7.67 -14.11 19.28
N SER A 531 -7.05 -13.47 20.28
CA SER A 531 -7.66 -13.16 21.57
C SER A 531 -8.85 -12.23 21.42
N ILE A 532 -8.71 -11.12 20.69
CA ILE A 532 -9.80 -10.15 20.45
C ILE A 532 -10.96 -10.81 19.69
N VAL A 533 -10.66 -11.67 18.72
CA VAL A 533 -11.69 -12.32 17.90
C VAL A 533 -12.47 -13.36 18.70
N SER A 534 -11.79 -14.14 19.53
CA SER A 534 -12.41 -15.21 20.33
C SER A 534 -13.06 -14.75 21.64
N ASP A 535 -12.74 -13.53 22.09
CA ASP A 535 -13.33 -12.97 23.30
C ASP A 535 -14.81 -12.57 23.07
N ASP A 536 -15.74 -13.32 23.62
CA ASP A 536 -17.19 -13.08 23.53
C ASP A 536 -17.80 -12.44 24.79
N ARG A 537 -16.96 -12.03 25.75
CA ARG A 537 -17.37 -11.49 27.05
C ARG A 537 -17.19 -9.99 27.16
N HIS A 538 -16.11 -9.44 26.59
CA HIS A 538 -15.77 -8.05 26.73
C HIS A 538 -16.19 -7.23 25.49
N CYS A 539 -16.43 -5.95 25.70
CA CYS A 539 -16.77 -5.02 24.62
C CYS A 539 -15.69 -5.01 23.54
N ARG A 540 -16.07 -5.23 22.26
CA ARG A 540 -15.12 -5.25 21.13
C ARG A 540 -14.31 -3.96 20.99
N ASN A 541 -14.96 -2.80 21.18
CA ASN A 541 -14.26 -1.53 21.20
C ASN A 541 -13.21 -1.45 22.32
N ALA A 542 -13.55 -1.95 23.54
CA ALA A 542 -12.60 -1.95 24.65
C ALA A 542 -11.35 -2.78 24.33
N GLY A 543 -11.52 -3.99 23.78
CA GLY A 543 -10.40 -4.85 23.40
C GLY A 543 -9.51 -4.22 22.30
N LEU A 544 -10.13 -3.62 21.27
CA LEU A 544 -9.38 -2.92 20.22
C LEU A 544 -8.63 -1.69 20.74
N LEU A 545 -9.26 -0.87 21.57
CA LEU A 545 -8.65 0.32 22.16
C LEU A 545 -7.51 -0.03 23.11
N GLN A 546 -7.70 -1.06 23.94
CA GLN A 546 -6.67 -1.54 24.85
C GLN A 546 -5.40 -1.97 24.13
N TYR A 547 -5.52 -2.59 22.94
CA TYR A 547 -4.37 -2.94 22.11
C TYR A 547 -3.52 -1.71 21.72
N PHE A 548 -4.17 -0.56 21.50
CA PHE A 548 -3.48 0.70 21.20
C PHE A 548 -3.16 1.55 22.46
N GLY A 549 -3.28 0.97 23.65
CA GLY A 549 -3.00 1.65 24.91
C GLY A 549 -4.03 2.71 25.30
N GLU A 550 -5.29 2.56 24.86
CA GLU A 550 -6.41 3.46 25.22
C GLU A 550 -7.45 2.67 26.03
N ALA A 551 -7.88 3.22 27.16
CA ALA A 551 -8.94 2.64 27.95
C ALA A 551 -10.31 3.18 27.50
N LEU A 552 -11.34 2.34 27.63
CA LEU A 552 -12.72 2.72 27.41
C LEU A 552 -13.45 2.71 28.76
N ASP A 553 -13.94 3.87 29.19
CA ASP A 553 -14.57 4.03 30.51
C ASP A 553 -15.88 3.26 30.61
N GLU A 554 -16.67 3.21 29.52
CA GLU A 554 -17.95 2.51 29.45
C GLU A 554 -18.07 1.63 28.21
N PRO A 555 -18.77 0.48 28.29
CA PRO A 555 -19.03 -0.36 27.13
C PRO A 555 -19.70 0.41 25.99
N CYS A 556 -19.30 0.17 24.75
CA CYS A 556 -19.73 0.95 23.59
C CYS A 556 -21.24 0.88 23.27
N GLY A 557 -21.97 -0.07 23.82
CA GLY A 557 -23.41 -0.31 23.60
C GLY A 557 -23.79 -0.80 22.19
N LYS A 558 -22.88 -0.78 21.22
CA LYS A 558 -23.16 -1.02 19.79
C LYS A 558 -22.53 -2.29 19.21
N CYS A 559 -21.50 -2.86 19.83
CA CYS A 559 -20.88 -4.10 19.35
C CYS A 559 -21.76 -5.32 19.62
N ASP A 560 -21.43 -6.44 19.01
CA ASP A 560 -22.19 -7.69 19.18
C ASP A 560 -22.31 -8.14 20.65
N VAL A 561 -21.25 -8.01 21.43
CA VAL A 561 -21.22 -8.37 22.86
C VAL A 561 -22.10 -7.44 23.68
N CYS A 562 -21.97 -6.13 23.52
CA CYS A 562 -22.79 -5.14 24.24
C CYS A 562 -24.29 -5.28 23.91
N ARG A 563 -24.63 -5.57 22.64
CA ARG A 563 -26.01 -5.78 22.21
C ARG A 563 -26.59 -7.07 22.82
N ALA A 564 -25.81 -8.15 22.88
CA ALA A 564 -26.23 -9.39 23.50
C ALA A 564 -26.52 -9.19 25.01
N ALA A 565 -25.65 -8.45 25.71
CA ALA A 565 -25.85 -8.11 27.12
C ALA A 565 -27.09 -7.24 27.37
N ASN A 566 -27.40 -6.31 26.45
CA ASN A 566 -28.59 -5.45 26.56
C ASN A 566 -29.89 -6.19 26.26
N VAL A 567 -29.88 -7.19 25.38
CA VAL A 567 -31.06 -8.06 25.15
C VAL A 567 -31.34 -8.92 26.39
N GLY A 568 -30.33 -9.47 27.03
CA GLY A 568 -30.50 -10.19 28.31
C GLY A 568 -31.06 -9.33 29.46
N LYS A 569 -30.78 -7.99 29.41
CA LYS A 569 -31.38 -7.02 30.35
C LYS A 569 -32.79 -6.58 29.95
N ALA A 570 -33.15 -6.54 28.67
CA ALA A 570 -34.47 -6.18 28.18
C ALA A 570 -35.51 -7.29 28.46
N ASP A 571 -35.10 -8.57 28.40
CA ASP A 571 -35.93 -9.69 28.84
C ASP A 571 -36.18 -9.68 30.37
N SER A 572 -35.41 -8.89 31.11
CA SER A 572 -35.57 -8.66 32.57
C SER A 572 -36.29 -7.36 32.94
N GLY A 573 -36.93 -6.65 31.99
CA GLY A 573 -37.95 -5.65 32.31
C GLY A 573 -37.57 -4.18 32.33
N SER A 574 -36.62 -3.70 31.52
CA SER A 574 -36.33 -2.26 31.37
C SER A 574 -36.48 -1.77 29.93
N GLY A 575 -37.40 -0.81 29.72
CA GLY A 575 -37.97 -0.33 28.49
C GLY A 575 -36.98 0.14 27.39
N ILE A 576 -37.01 -0.61 26.33
CA ILE A 576 -36.51 -0.19 25.01
C ILE A 576 -37.69 -0.23 24.03
N SER A 577 -37.87 0.77 23.18
CA SER A 577 -38.99 0.79 22.23
C SER A 577 -38.97 -0.44 21.30
N GLU A 578 -40.13 -1.01 21.05
CA GLU A 578 -40.33 -2.25 20.26
C GLU A 578 -39.76 -2.19 18.86
N GLU A 579 -39.67 -1.01 18.26
CA GLU A 579 -39.06 -0.78 16.94
C GLU A 579 -37.53 -0.98 16.94
N LYS A 580 -36.86 -0.52 17.97
CA LYS A 580 -35.41 -0.75 18.18
C LYS A 580 -35.14 -2.23 18.55
N ALA A 581 -36.02 -2.83 19.35
CA ALA A 581 -35.93 -4.23 19.70
C ALA A 581 -36.11 -5.14 18.46
N THR A 582 -37.02 -4.78 17.55
CA THR A 582 -37.25 -5.51 16.29
C THR A 582 -36.08 -5.35 15.31
N GLN A 583 -35.50 -4.16 15.18
CA GLN A 583 -34.27 -3.94 14.41
C GLN A 583 -33.06 -4.72 14.99
N TYR A 584 -32.98 -4.79 16.31
CA TYR A 584 -31.96 -5.58 17.01
C TYR A 584 -32.23 -7.09 16.91
N ARG A 585 -33.50 -7.54 16.97
CA ARG A 585 -33.88 -8.94 16.75
C ARG A 585 -33.60 -9.38 15.33
N ASN A 586 -33.90 -8.58 14.32
CA ASN A 586 -33.56 -8.89 12.92
C ASN A 586 -32.04 -8.97 12.66
N LEU A 587 -31.23 -8.17 13.35
CA LEU A 587 -29.76 -8.28 13.33
C LEU A 587 -29.25 -9.46 14.21
N LEU A 588 -30.01 -9.90 15.19
CA LEU A 588 -29.69 -11.01 16.10
C LEU A 588 -30.36 -12.33 15.71
N THR A 589 -31.52 -12.35 15.06
CA THR A 589 -32.15 -13.54 14.46
C THR A 589 -31.42 -14.06 13.23
N LEU A 590 -30.45 -13.36 12.83
CA LEU A 590 -29.32 -13.97 12.13
C LEU A 590 -28.57 -15.00 13.01
N ARG A 591 -29.07 -15.36 14.18
CA ARG A 591 -28.46 -16.33 15.14
C ARG A 591 -28.90 -17.78 14.98
N SER A 592 -29.97 -18.06 14.27
CA SER A 592 -30.46 -19.44 14.17
C SER A 592 -31.16 -19.68 12.84
N LYS A 593 -30.49 -20.32 11.96
CA LYS A 593 -30.81 -21.48 11.12
C LYS A 593 -29.67 -21.71 10.13
#